data_40978f91730c5ca222f4e7679eaed77a
#
_entry.id   40978f91730c5ca222f4e7679eaed77a
#
_cell.length_a   1.000
_cell.length_b   1.000
_cell.length_c   1.000
_cell.angle_alpha   90.00
_cell.angle_beta   90.00
_cell.angle_gamma   90.00
#
_symmetry.space_group_name_H-M   'P 1'
#
loop_
_entity.id
_entity.type
_entity.pdbx_description
1 polymer ?
#
loop_
_entity_poly.entity_id
_entity_poly.type
_entity_poly.pdbx_seq_one_letter_code
_entity_poly.pdbx_strand_id
1 'polypeptide(L)'
;MNNIGSIIPSPFNPDEFRKEGHILVDMLSDYLQKALSGNDMPVLPWNDPDKLTGIFSFESGGGAKESLDSYFKRIIEHSNHLHHPHYMGHQVTSPLPVVVLAQFCTSLLNNGAAIYEMGPVNMAMERNVIKKFGELIGYKTSYDGVFTHGGTAGNLTGMLAARQAKTDYNIWEEGVKSEKRPGYMMSEQSH
;
A
#
# COMPACT_ATOMS: atom_id res chain seq x y z
N MET A 1 39.80 15.48 -19.93
CA MET A 1 38.82 14.44 -19.62
C MET A 1 37.45 15.03 -19.93
N ASN A 2 36.92 14.73 -21.11
CA ASN A 2 35.60 15.28 -21.55
C ASN A 2 34.50 14.61 -20.74
N ASN A 3 33.67 15.44 -20.13
CA ASN A 3 32.58 15.06 -19.27
C ASN A 3 31.44 14.44 -20.12
N ILE A 4 31.46 13.12 -20.30
CA ILE A 4 30.45 12.36 -21.05
C ILE A 4 29.15 12.25 -20.24
N GLY A 5 29.12 12.74 -18.98
CA GLY A 5 27.98 12.67 -18.07
C GLY A 5 26.80 13.60 -18.35
N SER A 6 26.86 14.47 -19.41
CA SER A 6 25.84 15.50 -19.62
C SER A 6 24.89 15.27 -20.82
N ILE A 7 24.96 14.12 -21.48
CA ILE A 7 24.22 13.92 -22.75
C ILE A 7 22.95 13.02 -22.57
N ILE A 8 22.89 12.21 -21.53
CA ILE A 8 21.68 11.42 -21.24
C ILE A 8 21.04 12.00 -19.98
N PRO A 9 19.78 12.48 -20.04
CA PRO A 9 19.05 12.89 -18.84
C PRO A 9 19.07 11.74 -17.83
N SER A 10 19.67 11.96 -16.68
CA SER A 10 19.71 10.93 -15.64
C SER A 10 18.27 10.73 -15.10
N PRO A 11 17.75 9.51 -15.05
CA PRO A 11 16.46 9.24 -14.44
C PRO A 11 16.44 9.57 -12.94
N PHE A 12 17.61 9.86 -12.36
CA PHE A 12 17.79 10.26 -10.96
C PHE A 12 18.09 11.75 -10.81
N ASN A 13 17.66 12.60 -11.76
CA ASN A 13 17.88 14.05 -11.69
C ASN A 13 17.00 14.67 -10.59
N PRO A 14 17.57 15.25 -9.51
CA PRO A 14 16.80 15.81 -8.42
C PRO A 14 16.03 17.09 -8.78
N ASP A 15 16.46 17.84 -9.77
CA ASP A 15 15.77 19.05 -10.21
C ASP A 15 14.54 18.72 -11.06
N GLU A 16 14.62 17.70 -11.90
CA GLU A 16 13.48 17.13 -12.60
C GLU A 16 12.48 16.53 -11.63
N PHE A 17 12.93 15.72 -10.69
CA PHE A 17 12.11 15.15 -9.63
C PHE A 17 11.37 16.23 -8.84
N ARG A 18 12.05 17.33 -8.48
CA ARG A 18 11.42 18.46 -7.79
C ARG A 18 10.35 19.10 -8.63
N LYS A 19 10.65 19.40 -9.89
CA LYS A 19 9.71 20.04 -10.83
C LYS A 19 8.45 19.20 -11.02
N GLU A 20 8.60 17.95 -11.37
CA GLU A 20 7.48 17.03 -11.61
C GLU A 20 6.70 16.73 -10.32
N GLY A 21 7.40 16.64 -9.18
CA GLY A 21 6.78 16.47 -7.87
C GLY A 21 5.87 17.64 -7.47
N HIS A 22 6.29 18.88 -7.73
CA HIS A 22 5.44 20.06 -7.49
C HIS A 22 4.19 20.03 -8.38
N ILE A 23 4.35 19.74 -9.66
CA ILE A 23 3.21 19.63 -10.59
C ILE A 23 2.22 18.55 -10.11
N LEU A 24 2.72 17.40 -9.68
CA LEU A 24 1.87 16.33 -9.17
C LEU A 24 1.13 16.72 -7.90
N VAL A 25 1.81 17.37 -6.95
CA VAL A 25 1.18 17.80 -5.69
C VAL A 25 0.09 18.84 -5.95
N ASP A 26 0.33 19.82 -6.82
CA ASP A 26 -0.66 20.81 -7.19
C ASP A 26 -1.87 20.16 -7.87
N MET A 27 -1.65 19.28 -8.82
CA MET A 27 -2.70 18.53 -9.51
C MET A 27 -3.55 17.66 -8.55
N LEU A 28 -2.92 16.99 -7.61
CA LEU A 28 -3.62 16.18 -6.60
C LEU A 28 -4.38 17.04 -5.60
N SER A 29 -3.89 18.23 -5.29
CA SER A 29 -4.59 19.20 -4.44
C SER A 29 -5.85 19.74 -5.12
N ASP A 30 -5.76 20.11 -6.40
CA ASP A 30 -6.90 20.54 -7.21
C ASP A 30 -7.94 19.42 -7.36
N TYR A 31 -7.46 18.20 -7.63
CA TYR A 31 -8.31 17.01 -7.66
C TYR A 31 -9.05 16.80 -6.33
N LEU A 32 -8.33 16.86 -5.22
CA LEU A 32 -8.91 16.65 -3.89
C LEU A 32 -9.97 17.71 -3.58
N GLN A 33 -9.70 18.97 -3.87
CA GLN A 33 -10.66 20.07 -3.71
C GLN A 33 -11.92 19.82 -4.54
N LYS A 34 -11.76 19.43 -5.81
CA LYS A 34 -12.86 19.12 -6.71
C LYS A 34 -13.66 17.89 -6.23
N ALA A 35 -12.99 16.82 -5.86
CA ALA A 35 -13.62 15.60 -5.37
C ALA A 35 -14.45 15.86 -4.11
N LEU A 36 -13.89 16.58 -3.12
CA LEU A 36 -14.57 16.90 -1.86
C LEU A 36 -15.78 17.84 -2.06
N SER A 37 -15.78 18.67 -3.09
CA SER A 37 -16.92 19.56 -3.40
C SER A 37 -18.15 18.77 -3.86
N GLY A 38 -17.98 17.58 -4.40
CA GLY A 38 -19.07 16.75 -4.93
C GLY A 38 -19.73 17.30 -6.19
N ASN A 39 -19.15 18.33 -6.79
CA ASN A 39 -19.72 19.01 -7.97
C ASN A 39 -18.96 18.60 -9.24
N ASP A 40 -19.68 18.43 -10.33
CA ASP A 40 -19.15 18.25 -11.70
C ASP A 40 -18.08 17.16 -11.86
N MET A 41 -18.18 16.12 -11.07
CA MET A 41 -17.26 14.98 -11.12
C MET A 41 -18.03 13.68 -11.00
N PRO A 42 -17.83 12.70 -11.89
CA PRO A 42 -18.42 11.38 -11.71
C PRO A 42 -17.77 10.67 -10.51
N VAL A 43 -18.55 10.00 -9.69
CA VAL A 43 -18.01 9.20 -8.57
C VAL A 43 -17.23 7.99 -9.09
N LEU A 44 -17.78 7.34 -10.10
CA LEU A 44 -17.24 6.15 -10.75
C LEU A 44 -17.22 6.40 -12.27
N PRO A 45 -16.10 6.83 -12.84
CA PRO A 45 -15.98 6.99 -14.29
C PRO A 45 -15.87 5.61 -14.95
N TRP A 46 -17.05 5.03 -15.26
CA TRP A 46 -17.12 3.69 -15.84
C TRP A 46 -16.55 3.65 -17.26
N ASN A 47 -15.64 2.72 -17.49
CA ASN A 47 -15.14 2.39 -18.81
C ASN A 47 -15.25 0.87 -19.02
N ASP A 48 -15.46 0.47 -20.27
CA ASP A 48 -15.30 -0.92 -20.65
C ASP A 48 -13.85 -1.38 -20.41
N PRO A 49 -13.63 -2.59 -19.84
CA PRO A 49 -12.28 -3.07 -19.51
C PRO A 49 -11.33 -3.12 -20.70
N ASP A 50 -11.79 -3.56 -21.87
CA ASP A 50 -10.94 -3.65 -23.05
C ASP A 50 -10.57 -2.25 -23.57
N LYS A 51 -11.52 -1.32 -23.53
CA LYS A 51 -11.28 0.08 -23.87
C LYS A 51 -10.29 0.71 -22.92
N LEU A 52 -10.45 0.48 -21.62
CA LEU A 52 -9.53 1.01 -20.61
C LEU A 52 -8.12 0.43 -20.77
N THR A 53 -8.01 -0.85 -21.04
CA THR A 53 -6.72 -1.51 -21.36
C THR A 53 -6.07 -0.84 -22.59
N GLY A 54 -6.85 -0.50 -23.61
CA GLY A 54 -6.36 0.24 -24.77
C GLY A 54 -5.83 1.63 -24.44
N ILE A 55 -6.52 2.36 -23.56
CA ILE A 55 -6.11 3.70 -23.11
C ILE A 55 -4.76 3.69 -22.39
N PHE A 56 -4.48 2.64 -21.62
CA PHE A 56 -3.25 2.48 -20.82
C PHE A 56 -2.25 1.49 -21.43
N SER A 57 -2.40 1.14 -22.72
CA SER A 57 -1.44 0.26 -23.38
C SER A 57 -0.10 0.95 -23.61
N PHE A 58 0.99 0.18 -23.54
CA PHE A 58 2.34 0.65 -23.84
C PHE A 58 2.51 1.07 -25.33
N GLU A 59 1.62 0.60 -26.20
CA GLU A 59 1.65 0.87 -27.65
C GLU A 59 0.93 2.15 -28.01
N SER A 60 -0.11 2.54 -27.26
CA SER A 60 -1.01 3.66 -27.62
C SER A 60 -0.53 5.04 -27.21
N GLY A 61 0.76 5.23 -27.00
CA GLY A 61 1.33 6.56 -26.86
C GLY A 61 2.01 6.87 -25.55
N GLY A 62 2.12 5.93 -24.64
CA GLY A 62 3.03 6.03 -23.51
C GLY A 62 4.51 5.93 -23.91
N GLY A 63 4.82 6.04 -25.21
CA GLY A 63 6.20 6.21 -25.64
C GLY A 63 6.72 7.58 -25.19
N ALA A 64 8.02 7.78 -25.21
CA ALA A 64 8.81 8.92 -24.72
C ALA A 64 8.36 10.36 -25.11
N LYS A 65 7.09 10.58 -25.45
CA LYS A 65 6.50 11.86 -25.87
C LYS A 65 5.36 12.36 -24.99
N GLU A 66 4.77 11.50 -24.13
CA GLU A 66 3.73 11.96 -23.21
C GLU A 66 4.39 12.58 -21.97
N SER A 67 3.93 13.78 -21.59
CA SER A 67 4.39 14.41 -20.35
C SER A 67 3.80 13.71 -19.12
N LEU A 68 4.50 13.70 -17.99
CA LEU A 68 4.03 13.07 -16.76
C LEU A 68 2.71 13.68 -16.26
N ASP A 69 2.53 14.99 -16.40
CA ASP A 69 1.29 15.66 -16.04
C ASP A 69 0.10 15.16 -16.86
N SER A 70 0.26 14.96 -18.17
CA SER A 70 -0.77 14.36 -19.02
C SER A 70 -1.10 12.93 -18.60
N TYR A 71 -0.09 12.14 -18.30
CA TYR A 71 -0.26 10.78 -17.84
C TYR A 71 -1.00 10.71 -16.49
N PHE A 72 -0.61 11.52 -15.51
CA PHE A 72 -1.27 11.58 -14.20
C PHE A 72 -2.71 12.09 -14.29
N LYS A 73 -2.96 13.08 -15.14
CA LYS A 73 -4.32 13.55 -15.40
C LYS A 73 -5.21 12.43 -15.92
N ARG A 74 -4.72 11.66 -16.87
CA ARG A 74 -5.44 10.50 -17.42
C ARG A 74 -5.71 9.43 -16.36
N ILE A 75 -4.75 9.16 -15.45
CA ILE A 75 -4.97 8.26 -14.31
C ILE A 75 -6.11 8.77 -13.43
N ILE A 76 -6.10 10.05 -13.06
CA ILE A 76 -7.13 10.65 -12.22
C ILE A 76 -8.50 10.56 -12.91
N GLU A 77 -8.59 10.91 -14.18
CA GLU A 77 -9.85 10.93 -14.94
C GLU A 77 -10.52 9.55 -15.05
N HIS A 78 -9.75 8.49 -15.03
CA HIS A 78 -10.26 7.12 -15.15
C HIS A 78 -10.30 6.33 -13.84
N SER A 79 -9.95 6.95 -12.72
CA SER A 79 -9.95 6.30 -11.40
C SER A 79 -11.27 6.52 -10.66
N ASN A 80 -11.60 5.61 -9.74
CA ASN A 80 -12.71 5.81 -8.81
C ASN A 80 -12.36 6.91 -7.80
N HIS A 81 -13.30 7.82 -7.56
CA HIS A 81 -13.08 9.01 -6.74
C HIS A 81 -13.53 8.78 -5.28
N LEU A 82 -12.69 8.13 -4.49
CA LEU A 82 -12.99 7.74 -3.11
C LEU A 82 -13.25 8.93 -2.17
N HIS A 83 -12.69 10.11 -2.48
CA HIS A 83 -12.92 11.33 -1.69
C HIS A 83 -14.24 12.03 -2.01
N HIS A 84 -14.96 11.56 -3.04
CA HIS A 84 -16.24 12.15 -3.40
C HIS A 84 -17.31 11.84 -2.34
N PRO A 85 -18.11 12.81 -1.84
CA PRO A 85 -19.06 12.61 -0.77
C PRO A 85 -20.19 11.61 -1.09
N HIS A 86 -20.44 11.35 -2.36
CA HIS A 86 -21.41 10.35 -2.82
C HIS A 86 -20.77 9.00 -3.17
N TYR A 87 -19.51 8.77 -2.81
CA TYR A 87 -18.91 7.46 -3.01
C TYR A 87 -19.54 6.42 -2.10
N MET A 88 -20.17 5.42 -2.68
CA MET A 88 -20.80 4.28 -2.00
C MET A 88 -20.33 3.01 -2.74
N GLY A 89 -19.10 2.60 -2.51
CA GLY A 89 -18.51 1.46 -3.18
C GLY A 89 -18.07 0.37 -2.21
N HIS A 90 -17.03 -0.35 -2.61
CA HIS A 90 -16.41 -1.39 -1.79
C HIS A 90 -15.88 -0.83 -0.47
N GLN A 91 -15.56 -1.73 0.48
CA GLN A 91 -15.05 -1.42 1.83
C GLN A 91 -13.62 -0.85 1.78
N VAL A 92 -13.46 0.27 1.08
CA VAL A 92 -12.21 1.03 0.99
C VAL A 92 -12.44 2.44 1.53
N THR A 93 -11.54 2.89 2.38
CA THR A 93 -11.56 4.25 2.92
C THR A 93 -10.75 5.19 2.03
N SER A 94 -11.17 6.45 1.94
CA SER A 94 -10.34 7.49 1.35
C SER A 94 -9.08 7.70 2.20
N PRO A 95 -7.88 7.74 1.60
CA PRO A 95 -6.65 7.97 2.34
C PRO A 95 -6.58 9.41 2.86
N LEU A 96 -6.02 9.59 4.06
CA LEU A 96 -5.70 10.92 4.57
C LEU A 96 -4.56 11.52 3.72
N PRO A 97 -4.64 12.82 3.33
CA PRO A 97 -3.59 13.45 2.52
C PRO A 97 -2.18 13.35 3.13
N VAL A 98 -2.06 13.44 4.46
CA VAL A 98 -0.77 13.29 5.16
C VAL A 98 -0.18 11.88 4.97
N VAL A 99 -1.02 10.85 4.87
CA VAL A 99 -0.56 9.46 4.62
C VAL A 99 -0.05 9.31 3.19
N VAL A 100 -0.68 10.00 2.23
CA VAL A 100 -0.21 10.04 0.83
C VAL A 100 1.19 10.64 0.75
N LEU A 101 1.44 11.75 1.45
CA LEU A 101 2.78 12.36 1.52
C LEU A 101 3.80 11.44 2.22
N ALA A 102 3.40 10.75 3.28
CA ALA A 102 4.26 9.78 3.94
C ALA A 102 4.62 8.63 3.00
N GLN A 103 3.66 8.13 2.22
CA GLN A 103 3.89 7.07 1.24
C GLN A 103 4.80 7.53 0.10
N PHE A 104 4.67 8.77 -0.35
CA PHE A 104 5.58 9.35 -1.33
C PHE A 104 7.04 9.34 -0.81
N CYS A 105 7.24 9.76 0.44
CA CYS A 105 8.55 9.69 1.09
C CYS A 105 9.07 8.24 1.19
N THR A 106 8.26 7.32 1.69
CA THR A 106 8.69 5.92 1.87
C THR A 106 8.93 5.21 0.55
N SER A 107 8.20 5.56 -0.52
CA SER A 107 8.42 5.02 -1.86
C SER A 107 9.78 5.44 -2.43
N LEU A 108 10.19 6.70 -2.20
CA LEU A 108 11.51 7.16 -2.64
C LEU A 108 12.65 6.50 -1.84
N LEU A 109 12.48 6.32 -0.53
CA LEU A 109 13.47 5.67 0.33
C LEU A 109 13.56 4.16 0.06
N ASN A 110 12.46 3.54 -0.31
CA ASN A 110 12.33 2.11 -0.65
C ASN A 110 12.98 1.16 0.36
N ASN A 111 12.86 1.47 1.66
CA ASN A 111 13.39 0.63 2.72
C ASN A 111 12.51 -0.61 2.92
N GLY A 112 13.14 -1.78 2.89
CA GLY A 112 12.45 -3.04 3.14
C GLY A 112 12.23 -3.30 4.63
N ALA A 113 11.12 -3.96 4.97
CA ALA A 113 10.79 -4.33 6.35
C ALA A 113 11.07 -5.82 6.66
N ALA A 114 11.92 -6.49 5.86
CA ALA A 114 12.22 -7.92 6.04
C ALA A 114 13.15 -8.18 7.23
N ILE A 115 14.14 -7.32 7.43
CA ILE A 115 15.08 -7.36 8.54
C ILE A 115 15.38 -5.93 9.01
N TYR A 116 15.84 -5.80 10.26
CA TYR A 116 16.06 -4.50 10.90
C TYR A 116 17.01 -3.60 10.10
N GLU A 117 18.10 -4.14 9.59
CA GLU A 117 19.13 -3.38 8.85
C GLU A 117 18.63 -2.80 7.54
N MET A 118 17.63 -3.40 6.91
CA MET A 118 17.03 -2.91 5.68
C MET A 118 16.02 -1.79 5.90
N GLY A 119 15.38 -1.73 7.08
CA GLY A 119 14.36 -0.74 7.36
C GLY A 119 14.18 -0.45 8.85
N PRO A 120 15.19 0.13 9.52
CA PRO A 120 15.15 0.32 10.98
C PRO A 120 13.98 1.21 11.43
N VAL A 121 13.63 2.22 10.64
CA VAL A 121 12.51 3.11 10.94
C VAL A 121 11.18 2.36 10.81
N ASN A 122 11.01 1.55 9.77
CA ASN A 122 9.80 0.75 9.57
C ASN A 122 9.57 -0.21 10.73
N MET A 123 10.61 -0.92 11.17
CA MET A 123 10.54 -1.84 12.29
C MET A 123 10.22 -1.14 13.62
N ALA A 124 10.81 0.03 13.85
CA ALA A 124 10.53 0.83 15.06
C ALA A 124 9.08 1.34 15.07
N MET A 125 8.58 1.81 13.93
CA MET A 125 7.20 2.28 13.78
C MET A 125 6.21 1.13 13.96
N GLU A 126 6.45 -0.01 13.34
CA GLU A 126 5.61 -1.21 13.46
C GLU A 126 5.44 -1.61 14.92
N ARG A 127 6.54 -1.75 15.66
CA ARG A 127 6.50 -2.12 17.09
C ARG A 127 5.70 -1.12 17.93
N ASN A 128 5.85 0.18 17.68
CA ASN A 128 5.11 1.21 18.41
C ASN A 128 3.62 1.16 18.10
N VAL A 129 3.24 0.93 16.86
CA VAL A 129 1.83 0.82 16.45
C VAL A 129 1.22 -0.46 17.04
N ILE A 130 1.92 -1.60 17.00
CA ILE A 130 1.48 -2.86 17.61
C ILE A 130 1.26 -2.67 19.12
N LYS A 131 2.20 -2.03 19.80
CA LYS A 131 2.05 -1.71 21.22
C LYS A 131 0.78 -0.89 21.47
N LYS A 132 0.55 0.15 20.67
CA LYS A 132 -0.64 0.99 20.79
C LYS A 132 -1.94 0.23 20.55
N PHE A 133 -1.98 -0.64 19.56
CA PHE A 133 -3.15 -1.50 19.32
C PHE A 133 -3.36 -2.49 20.47
N GLY A 134 -2.31 -3.13 20.97
CA GLY A 134 -2.40 -4.02 22.11
C GLY A 134 -3.00 -3.35 23.36
N GLU A 135 -2.57 -2.13 23.66
CA GLU A 135 -3.15 -1.31 24.73
C GLU A 135 -4.64 -1.01 24.50
N LEU A 136 -5.03 -0.64 23.27
CA LEU A 136 -6.41 -0.30 22.92
C LEU A 136 -7.36 -1.48 23.03
N ILE A 137 -6.91 -2.71 22.70
CA ILE A 137 -7.73 -3.92 22.83
C ILE A 137 -7.63 -4.58 24.22
N GLY A 138 -6.89 -3.98 25.14
CA GLY A 138 -6.86 -4.36 26.55
C GLY A 138 -5.81 -5.41 26.93
N TYR A 139 -4.82 -5.68 26.10
CA TYR A 139 -3.67 -6.49 26.50
C TYR A 139 -2.83 -5.75 27.54
N LYS A 140 -2.52 -6.42 28.65
CA LYS A 140 -1.82 -5.79 29.79
C LYS A 140 -0.30 -5.99 29.74
N THR A 141 0.14 -7.18 29.37
CA THR A 141 1.56 -7.57 29.32
C THR A 141 1.78 -8.69 28.33
N SER A 142 3.03 -8.87 27.89
CA SER A 142 3.47 -10.05 27.12
C SER A 142 2.69 -10.28 25.81
N TYR A 143 2.48 -9.23 25.06
CA TYR A 143 1.95 -9.32 23.70
C TYR A 143 2.95 -8.79 22.69
N ASP A 144 2.87 -9.31 21.49
CA ASP A 144 3.61 -8.86 20.34
C ASP A 144 2.73 -9.03 19.09
N GLY A 145 3.23 -8.62 17.94
CA GLY A 145 2.48 -8.72 16.70
C GLY A 145 3.33 -8.38 15.48
N VAL A 146 2.74 -8.56 14.34
CA VAL A 146 3.35 -8.25 13.05
C VAL A 146 2.29 -7.80 12.06
N PHE A 147 2.60 -6.83 11.22
CA PHE A 147 1.75 -6.49 10.08
C PHE A 147 1.95 -7.48 8.94
N THR A 148 0.85 -7.92 8.36
CA THR A 148 0.85 -8.88 7.25
C THR A 148 0.21 -8.29 6.00
N HIS A 149 0.50 -8.88 4.85
CA HIS A 149 -0.11 -8.51 3.57
C HIS A 149 -1.53 -9.10 3.46
N GLY A 150 -2.48 -8.44 4.14
CA GLY A 150 -3.90 -8.81 4.10
C GLY A 150 -4.30 -9.92 5.06
N GLY A 151 -5.62 -10.16 5.13
CA GLY A 151 -6.24 -11.05 6.12
C GLY A 151 -5.81 -12.52 6.02
N THR A 152 -5.60 -13.04 4.83
CA THR A 152 -5.18 -14.44 4.63
C THR A 152 -3.83 -14.73 5.31
N ALA A 153 -2.84 -13.86 5.11
CA ALA A 153 -1.55 -14.01 5.79
C ALA A 153 -1.67 -13.79 7.30
N GLY A 154 -2.52 -12.84 7.73
CA GLY A 154 -2.82 -12.62 9.14
C GLY A 154 -3.45 -13.83 9.81
N ASN A 155 -4.47 -14.43 9.19
CA ASN A 155 -5.11 -15.64 9.67
C ASN A 155 -4.12 -16.79 9.77
N LEU A 156 -3.31 -17.01 8.73
CA LEU A 156 -2.27 -18.06 8.74
C LEU A 156 -1.26 -17.84 9.88
N THR A 157 -0.78 -16.61 10.06
CA THR A 157 0.15 -16.25 11.13
C THR A 157 -0.46 -16.53 12.51
N GLY A 158 -1.72 -16.11 12.73
CA GLY A 158 -2.44 -16.38 13.97
C GLY A 158 -2.62 -17.87 14.24
N MET A 159 -2.96 -18.64 13.20
CA MET A 159 -3.09 -20.10 13.32
C MET A 159 -1.75 -20.76 13.67
N LEU A 160 -0.66 -20.38 13.02
CA LEU A 160 0.68 -20.92 13.31
C LEU A 160 1.13 -20.57 14.74
N ALA A 161 0.89 -19.33 15.18
CA ALA A 161 1.19 -18.92 16.54
C ALA A 161 0.36 -19.70 17.58
N ALA A 162 -0.94 -19.86 17.34
CA ALA A 162 -1.82 -20.64 18.19
C ALA A 162 -1.40 -22.12 18.26
N ARG A 163 -1.02 -22.70 17.13
CA ARG A 163 -0.49 -24.06 17.05
C ARG A 163 0.74 -24.24 17.94
N GLN A 164 1.72 -23.35 17.80
CA GLN A 164 2.94 -23.39 18.61
C GLN A 164 2.64 -23.20 20.10
N ALA A 165 1.76 -22.28 20.46
CA ALA A 165 1.42 -21.98 21.85
C ALA A 165 0.59 -23.07 22.54
N LYS A 166 -0.11 -23.92 21.79
CA LYS A 166 -1.02 -24.96 22.33
C LYS A 166 -0.43 -26.37 22.29
N THR A 167 0.72 -26.57 21.67
CA THR A 167 1.43 -27.84 21.72
C THR A 167 2.39 -27.87 22.91
N ASP A 168 2.60 -29.07 23.47
CA ASP A 168 3.50 -29.36 24.60
C ASP A 168 4.95 -29.64 24.15
N TYR A 169 5.26 -29.44 22.91
CA TYR A 169 6.58 -29.61 22.28
C TYR A 169 6.81 -28.54 21.20
N ASN A 170 8.04 -28.38 20.75
CA ASN A 170 8.36 -27.40 19.70
C ASN A 170 7.97 -27.93 18.33
N ILE A 171 6.70 -27.72 17.95
CA ILE A 171 6.17 -28.18 16.68
C ILE A 171 6.86 -27.49 15.47
N TRP A 172 7.50 -26.35 15.68
CA TRP A 172 8.24 -25.65 14.65
C TRP A 172 9.51 -26.38 14.24
N GLU A 173 10.21 -26.96 15.20
CA GLU A 173 11.45 -27.72 14.97
C GLU A 173 11.19 -29.20 14.73
N GLU A 174 10.24 -29.79 15.46
CA GLU A 174 9.97 -31.22 15.45
C GLU A 174 8.92 -31.66 14.41
N GLY A 175 8.19 -30.71 13.83
CA GLY A 175 7.09 -30.99 12.91
C GLY A 175 5.83 -31.52 13.61
N VAL A 176 4.82 -31.91 12.82
CA VAL A 176 3.55 -32.45 13.34
C VAL A 176 3.72 -33.96 13.62
N LYS A 177 3.56 -34.36 14.88
CA LYS A 177 3.60 -35.79 15.30
C LYS A 177 2.27 -36.48 14.96
N SER A 178 2.34 -37.68 14.41
CA SER A 178 1.15 -38.41 13.92
C SER A 178 0.13 -38.70 15.02
N GLU A 179 0.60 -38.94 16.23
CA GLU A 179 -0.19 -39.24 17.44
C GLU A 179 -0.76 -37.98 18.13
N LYS A 180 -0.25 -36.80 17.78
CA LYS A 180 -0.64 -35.52 18.39
C LYS A 180 -0.97 -34.48 17.33
N ARG A 181 -1.94 -34.77 16.46
CA ARG A 181 -2.34 -33.82 15.41
C ARG A 181 -3.17 -32.67 15.97
N PRO A 182 -2.69 -31.43 15.93
CA PRO A 182 -3.49 -30.28 16.32
C PRO A 182 -4.63 -30.08 15.32
N GLY A 183 -5.81 -29.72 15.83
CA GLY A 183 -6.98 -29.36 15.04
C GLY A 183 -7.37 -27.90 15.31
N TYR A 184 -7.99 -27.28 14.32
CA TYR A 184 -8.60 -25.95 14.48
C TYR A 184 -10.12 -26.09 14.47
N MET A 185 -10.76 -25.39 15.41
CA MET A 185 -12.21 -25.27 15.44
C MET A 185 -12.58 -23.86 14.94
N MET A 186 -13.38 -23.79 13.91
CA MET A 186 -13.84 -22.52 13.32
C MET A 186 -15.27 -22.67 12.85
N SER A 187 -15.97 -21.54 12.65
CA SER A 187 -17.29 -21.55 12.04
C SER A 187 -17.19 -21.83 10.55
N GLU A 188 -18.27 -22.34 9.98
CA GLU A 188 -18.37 -22.54 8.51
C GLU A 188 -18.34 -21.23 7.71
N GLN A 189 -18.57 -20.09 8.38
CA GLN A 189 -18.52 -18.75 7.78
C GLN A 189 -17.14 -18.08 7.94
N SER A 190 -16.14 -18.79 8.47
CA SER A 190 -14.79 -18.26 8.60
C SER A 190 -14.15 -18.09 7.23
N HIS A 191 -13.48 -16.95 7.04
CA HIS A 191 -12.77 -16.63 5.80
C HIS A 191 -11.40 -17.32 5.75
#